data_1477e153d5658d103e5d186b024880bb
#
_entry.id   1477e153d5658d103e5d186b024880bb
#
_cell.length_a   1.000
_cell.length_b   1.000
_cell.length_c   1.000
_cell.angle_alpha   90.00
_cell.angle_beta   90.00
_cell.angle_gamma   90.00
#
_symmetry.space_group_name_H-M   'P 1'
#
loop_
_entity.id
_entity.type
_entity.pdbx_description
1 polymer ?
#
loop_
_entity_poly.entity_id
_entity_poly.type
_entity_poly.pdbx_seq_one_letter_code
_entity_poly.pdbx_strand_id
1 'polypeptide(L)'
;MNIQSKQKKTLVLGLGNDLYGDDGIGNYVVERLSRESHLFPSVDFVPCTISGLALLDFFIGYDNLIIVDTIKRENPVPGTIHVLDAMELRHIPGPSPHYVSIPQTIEIGRQAGLKVPSSIEIVAVEAKNMY
;
A
#
# COMPACT_ATOMS: atom_id res chain seq x y z
N MET A 1 13.10 -34.80 5.95
CA MET A 1 13.02 -33.42 6.41
C MET A 1 11.84 -32.74 5.77
N ASN A 2 11.08 -32.13 6.56
CA ASN A 2 9.92 -31.44 6.07
C ASN A 2 10.33 -30.04 5.61
N ILE A 3 10.49 -29.86 4.33
CA ILE A 3 10.72 -28.55 3.76
C ILE A 3 9.35 -27.93 3.57
N GLN A 4 8.92 -27.21 4.55
CA GLN A 4 7.77 -26.37 4.31
C GLN A 4 8.23 -25.17 3.51
N SER A 5 7.80 -25.13 2.27
CA SER A 5 7.88 -23.90 1.54
C SER A 5 7.10 -22.86 2.35
N LYS A 6 7.82 -21.94 2.95
CA LYS A 6 7.16 -20.84 3.63
C LYS A 6 6.27 -20.12 2.64
N GLN A 7 4.99 -20.18 2.88
CA GLN A 7 4.05 -19.42 2.10
C GLN A 7 4.37 -17.95 2.27
N LYS A 8 4.51 -17.23 1.17
CA LYS A 8 4.80 -15.79 1.20
C LYS A 8 3.61 -15.06 1.80
N LYS A 9 3.91 -14.12 2.67
CA LYS A 9 2.91 -13.27 3.29
C LYS A 9 2.82 -11.93 2.58
N THR A 10 1.61 -11.50 2.32
CA THR A 10 1.33 -10.24 1.66
C THR A 10 0.52 -9.34 2.57
N LEU A 11 0.96 -8.10 2.70
CA LEU A 11 0.20 -7.04 3.35
C LEU A 11 -0.46 -6.18 2.28
N VAL A 12 -1.78 -6.05 2.36
CA VAL A 12 -2.52 -5.08 1.56
C VAL A 12 -2.87 -3.92 2.49
N LEU A 13 -2.23 -2.79 2.26
CA LEU A 13 -2.34 -1.61 3.10
C LEU A 13 -3.15 -0.55 2.38
N GLY A 14 -4.26 -0.13 2.96
CA GLY A 14 -5.01 1.00 2.47
C GLY A 14 -4.49 2.28 3.10
N LEU A 15 -4.18 3.26 2.27
CA LEU A 15 -3.77 4.57 2.73
C LEU A 15 -4.84 5.59 2.38
N GLY A 16 -5.03 6.56 3.28
CA GLY A 16 -5.95 7.64 3.03
C GLY A 16 -6.47 8.26 4.32
N ASN A 17 -7.22 9.31 4.15
CA ASN A 17 -7.86 10.00 5.26
C ASN A 17 -9.33 10.20 4.93
N ASP A 18 -10.19 9.49 5.64
CA ASP A 18 -11.64 9.51 5.41
C ASP A 18 -12.26 10.89 5.56
N LEU A 19 -11.55 11.82 6.20
CA LEU A 19 -12.02 13.18 6.38
C LEU A 19 -12.00 14.02 5.10
N TYR A 20 -11.32 13.53 4.06
CA TYR A 20 -11.12 14.29 2.83
C TYR A 20 -11.83 13.64 1.63
N GLY A 21 -13.07 13.27 1.78
CA GLY A 21 -13.86 12.74 0.68
C GLY A 21 -13.24 11.52 0.03
N ASP A 22 -12.92 11.61 -1.28
CA ASP A 22 -12.41 10.48 -2.03
C ASP A 22 -11.03 9.99 -1.55
N ASP A 23 -10.36 10.72 -0.68
CA ASP A 23 -9.09 10.27 -0.11
C ASP A 23 -9.25 9.02 0.77
N GLY A 24 -10.46 8.70 1.17
CA GLY A 24 -10.75 7.49 1.94
C GLY A 24 -10.95 6.23 1.09
N ILE A 25 -10.87 6.31 -0.24
CA ILE A 25 -11.16 5.17 -1.11
C ILE A 25 -10.22 4.00 -0.82
N GLY A 26 -8.92 4.27 -0.65
CA GLY A 26 -7.95 3.21 -0.37
C GLY A 26 -8.32 2.42 0.88
N ASN A 27 -8.63 3.11 1.96
CA ASN A 27 -9.04 2.46 3.20
C ASN A 27 -10.38 1.73 3.06
N TYR A 28 -11.31 2.33 2.35
CA TYR A 28 -12.60 1.70 2.11
C TYR A 28 -12.46 0.37 1.35
N VAL A 29 -11.66 0.36 0.30
CA VAL A 29 -11.45 -0.85 -0.51
C VAL A 29 -10.81 -1.94 0.35
N VAL A 30 -9.78 -1.60 1.10
CA VAL A 30 -9.08 -2.57 1.94
C VAL A 30 -9.99 -3.11 3.04
N GLU A 31 -10.77 -2.25 3.66
CA GLU A 31 -11.73 -2.68 4.67
C GLU A 31 -12.77 -3.62 4.08
N ARG A 32 -13.25 -3.32 2.89
CA ARG A 32 -14.21 -4.16 2.19
C ARG A 32 -13.63 -5.54 1.88
N LEU A 33 -12.39 -5.58 1.39
CA LEU A 33 -11.71 -6.83 1.09
C LEU A 33 -11.41 -7.63 2.36
N SER A 34 -11.20 -6.97 3.48
CA SER A 34 -10.91 -7.67 4.73
C SER A 34 -12.05 -8.57 5.18
N ARG A 35 -13.26 -8.29 4.77
CA ARG A 35 -14.44 -9.12 5.05
C ARG A 35 -14.38 -10.47 4.34
N GLU A 36 -13.57 -10.57 3.30
CA GLU A 36 -13.37 -11.79 2.54
C GLU A 36 -11.98 -12.37 2.76
N SER A 37 -11.33 -11.99 3.86
CA SER A 37 -9.96 -12.41 4.16
C SER A 37 -9.80 -13.92 4.25
N HIS A 38 -10.87 -14.64 4.57
CA HIS A 38 -10.85 -16.11 4.61
C HIS A 38 -10.53 -16.74 3.25
N LEU A 39 -10.76 -16.02 2.15
CA LEU A 39 -10.41 -16.49 0.80
C LEU A 39 -8.92 -16.32 0.50
N PHE A 40 -8.20 -15.54 1.33
CA PHE A 40 -6.81 -15.21 1.09
C PHE A 40 -6.00 -15.40 2.38
N PRO A 41 -5.74 -16.66 2.78
CA PRO A 41 -5.18 -16.94 4.11
C PRO A 41 -3.77 -16.38 4.35
N SER A 42 -3.02 -16.07 3.31
CA SER A 42 -1.68 -15.49 3.47
C SER A 42 -1.66 -14.00 3.18
N VAL A 43 -2.81 -13.35 3.18
CA VAL A 43 -2.94 -11.92 2.92
C VAL A 43 -3.62 -11.25 4.11
N ASP A 44 -2.99 -10.20 4.62
CA ASP A 44 -3.58 -9.36 5.66
C ASP A 44 -4.00 -8.03 5.04
N PHE A 45 -5.17 -7.55 5.41
CA PHE A 45 -5.75 -6.31 4.90
C PHE A 45 -5.84 -5.32 6.05
N VAL A 46 -5.14 -4.19 5.92
CA VAL A 46 -5.07 -3.18 6.99
C VAL A 46 -5.36 -1.80 6.42
N PRO A 47 -6.48 -1.18 6.80
CA PRO A 47 -6.69 0.23 6.53
C PRO A 47 -5.82 1.07 7.46
N CYS A 48 -5.24 2.16 6.96
CA CYS A 48 -4.28 2.92 7.72
C CYS A 48 -4.35 4.40 7.39
N THR A 49 -4.23 5.24 8.41
CA THR A 49 -4.15 6.70 8.25
C THR A 49 -2.77 7.23 8.65
N ILE A 50 -1.86 6.35 9.05
CA ILE A 50 -0.51 6.70 9.47
C ILE A 50 0.36 6.91 8.24
N SER A 51 1.38 7.73 8.37
CA SER A 51 2.35 7.97 7.31
C SER A 51 3.76 8.04 7.87
N GLY A 52 4.75 8.09 6.98
CA GLY A 52 6.14 8.22 7.34
C GLY A 52 6.73 6.96 7.95
N LEU A 53 7.75 7.16 8.79
CA LEU A 53 8.53 6.06 9.36
C LEU A 53 7.69 5.14 10.25
N ALA A 54 6.61 5.65 10.82
CA ALA A 54 5.72 4.82 11.65
C ALA A 54 5.11 3.64 10.87
N LEU A 55 5.06 3.73 9.54
CA LEU A 55 4.58 2.62 8.71
C LEU A 55 5.48 1.38 8.78
N LEU A 56 6.73 1.55 9.20
CA LEU A 56 7.67 0.43 9.26
C LEU A 56 7.12 -0.71 10.12
N ASP A 57 6.44 -0.39 11.22
CA ASP A 57 5.87 -1.41 12.10
C ASP A 57 4.86 -2.30 11.39
N PHE A 58 4.16 -1.77 10.39
CA PHE A 58 3.20 -2.56 9.61
C PHE A 58 3.90 -3.47 8.60
N PHE A 59 5.09 -3.10 8.15
CA PHE A 59 5.77 -3.81 7.06
C PHE A 59 6.55 -5.02 7.53
N ILE A 60 6.90 -5.08 8.81
CA ILE A 60 7.78 -6.14 9.33
C ILE A 60 7.08 -7.49 9.26
N GLY A 61 7.78 -8.47 8.69
CA GLY A 61 7.30 -9.85 8.62
C GLY A 61 6.62 -10.21 7.31
N TYR A 62 6.43 -9.26 6.41
CA TYR A 62 5.79 -9.52 5.13
C TYR A 62 6.80 -9.63 3.99
N ASP A 63 6.48 -10.45 3.02
CA ASP A 63 7.30 -10.63 1.80
C ASP A 63 6.89 -9.64 0.72
N ASN A 64 5.61 -9.35 0.62
CA ASN A 64 5.05 -8.49 -0.41
C ASN A 64 4.19 -7.40 0.23
N LEU A 65 4.21 -6.22 -0.36
CA LEU A 65 3.38 -5.10 0.05
C LEU A 65 2.59 -4.61 -1.16
N ILE A 66 1.28 -4.54 -0.99
CA ILE A 66 0.37 -3.91 -1.96
C ILE A 66 -0.27 -2.72 -1.26
N ILE A 67 -0.11 -1.56 -1.83
CA ILE A 67 -0.69 -0.33 -1.28
C ILE A 67 -1.86 0.08 -2.15
N VAL A 68 -2.99 0.35 -1.52
CA VAL A 68 -4.17 0.90 -2.19
C VAL A 68 -4.32 2.33 -1.75
N ASP A 69 -4.26 3.25 -2.69
CA ASP A 69 -4.29 4.68 -2.40
C ASP A 69 -5.11 5.41 -3.46
N THR A 70 -5.44 6.66 -3.18
CA THR A 70 -6.06 7.53 -4.16
C THR A 70 -5.02 8.49 -4.70
N ILE A 71 -5.14 8.78 -5.99
CA ILE A 71 -4.29 9.80 -6.61
C ILE A 71 -5.17 10.91 -7.18
N LYS A 72 -4.60 12.09 -7.17
CA LYS A 72 -5.23 13.28 -7.68
C LYS A 72 -4.54 13.66 -8.98
N ARG A 73 -5.32 13.83 -10.03
CA ARG A 73 -4.79 14.24 -11.32
C ARG A 73 -5.50 15.49 -11.80
N GLU A 74 -4.85 16.20 -12.71
CA GLU A 74 -5.39 17.39 -13.35
C GLU A 74 -6.54 16.94 -14.24
N ASN A 75 -7.20 16.63 -14.74
CA ASN A 75 -8.33 16.11 -15.50
C ASN A 75 -8.59 14.64 -15.16
N PRO A 76 -9.05 14.35 -13.94
CA PRO A 76 -9.20 12.99 -13.52
C PRO A 76 -10.35 12.28 -14.24
N VAL A 77 -10.16 10.99 -14.51
CA VAL A 77 -11.24 10.07 -14.85
C VAL A 77 -11.50 9.23 -13.61
N PRO A 78 -12.49 9.60 -12.79
CA PRO A 78 -12.71 8.94 -11.50
C PRO A 78 -12.91 7.44 -11.66
N GLY A 79 -12.27 6.67 -10.76
CA GLY A 79 -12.34 5.22 -10.79
C GLY A 79 -11.29 4.56 -11.66
N THR A 80 -10.49 5.31 -12.39
CA THR A 80 -9.39 4.73 -13.17
C THR A 80 -8.35 4.16 -12.22
N ILE A 81 -7.91 2.94 -12.49
CA ILE A 81 -6.97 2.22 -11.65
C ILE A 81 -5.61 2.15 -12.34
N HIS A 82 -4.58 2.52 -11.60
CA HIS A 82 -3.20 2.40 -12.04
C HIS A 82 -2.47 1.43 -11.13
N VAL A 83 -1.78 0.46 -11.73
CA VAL A 83 -0.93 -0.47 -10.98
C VAL A 83 0.51 -0.07 -11.26
N LEU A 84 1.21 0.32 -10.21
CA LEU A 84 2.55 0.89 -10.31
C LEU A 84 3.53 0.08 -9.47
N ASP A 85 4.71 -0.16 -10.04
CA ASP A 85 5.83 -0.72 -9.30
C ASP A 85 6.51 0.40 -8.50
N ALA A 86 7.02 0.08 -7.33
CA ALA A 86 7.70 1.08 -6.49
C ALA A 86 8.89 1.73 -7.20
N MET A 87 9.58 1.00 -8.07
CA MET A 87 10.70 1.55 -8.83
C MET A 87 10.24 2.58 -9.86
N GLU A 88 9.05 2.42 -10.40
CA GLU A 88 8.48 3.37 -11.36
C GLU A 88 8.10 4.68 -10.69
N LEU A 89 7.80 4.64 -9.41
CA LEU A 89 7.32 5.82 -8.67
C LEU A 89 8.35 6.93 -8.56
N ARG A 90 9.63 6.61 -8.70
CA ARG A 90 10.69 7.60 -8.64
C ARG A 90 10.61 8.61 -9.77
N HIS A 91 9.90 8.26 -10.83
CA HIS A 91 9.85 9.03 -12.07
C HIS A 91 8.50 9.67 -12.34
N ILE A 92 7.51 9.44 -11.46
CA ILE A 92 6.17 10.01 -11.64
C ILE A 92 6.05 11.26 -10.77
N PRO A 93 5.95 12.44 -11.36
CA PRO A 93 5.80 13.67 -10.58
C PRO A 93 4.40 13.75 -9.96
N GLY A 94 4.36 14.02 -8.68
CA GLY A 94 3.21 14.58 -8.01
C GLY A 94 2.07 13.69 -7.55
N PRO A 95 2.16 12.35 -7.52
CA PRO A 95 0.98 11.60 -7.07
C PRO A 95 0.75 11.73 -5.57
N SER A 96 1.63 11.23 -4.74
CA SER A 96 1.43 11.26 -3.30
C SER A 96 2.79 11.28 -2.61
N PRO A 97 2.93 12.06 -1.51
CA PRO A 97 4.17 12.05 -0.74
C PRO A 97 4.49 10.68 -0.15
N HIS A 98 3.49 9.81 0.02
CA HIS A 98 3.71 8.45 0.48
C HIS A 98 4.60 7.64 -0.45
N TYR A 99 4.55 7.90 -1.74
CA TYR A 99 5.23 7.07 -2.74
C TYR A 99 6.74 7.23 -2.70
N VAL A 100 7.23 8.34 -2.20
CA VAL A 100 8.67 8.54 -1.98
C VAL A 100 9.09 7.94 -0.65
N SER A 101 8.30 8.14 0.40
CA SER A 101 8.67 7.75 1.76
C SER A 101 8.58 6.25 2.00
N ILE A 102 7.68 5.54 1.32
CA ILE A 102 7.48 4.11 1.56
C ILE A 102 8.71 3.29 1.17
N PRO A 103 9.27 3.43 -0.04
CA PRO A 103 10.51 2.71 -0.37
C PRO A 103 11.66 3.06 0.56
N GLN A 104 11.76 4.32 0.99
CA GLN A 104 12.79 4.75 1.94
C GLN A 104 12.62 4.09 3.30
N THR A 105 11.38 4.02 3.79
CA THR A 105 11.07 3.37 5.06
C THR A 105 11.45 1.90 5.04
N ILE A 106 11.16 1.21 3.95
CA ILE A 106 11.51 -0.20 3.78
C ILE A 106 13.02 -0.37 3.75
N GLU A 107 13.74 0.51 3.08
CA GLU A 107 15.20 0.45 3.03
C GLU A 107 15.83 0.66 4.40
N ILE A 108 15.28 1.57 5.19
CA ILE A 108 15.73 1.76 6.58
C ILE A 108 15.56 0.47 7.37
N GLY A 109 14.41 -0.18 7.23
CA GLY A 109 14.18 -1.45 7.91
C GLY A 109 15.14 -2.55 7.45
N ARG A 110 15.41 -2.61 6.16
CA ARG A 110 16.34 -3.60 5.61
C ARG A 110 17.75 -3.40 6.17
N GLN A 111 18.21 -2.18 6.22
CA GLN A 111 19.54 -1.86 6.77
C GLN A 111 19.63 -2.15 8.28
N ALA A 112 18.50 -2.07 8.96
CA ALA A 112 18.44 -2.42 10.39
C ALA A 112 18.33 -3.93 10.64
N GLY A 113 18.35 -4.75 9.59
CA GLY A 113 18.27 -6.20 9.72
C GLY A 113 16.86 -6.73 9.92
N LEU A 114 15.84 -5.91 9.69
CA LEU A 114 14.46 -6.33 9.84
C LEU A 114 13.96 -7.03 8.58
N LYS A 115 13.02 -7.98 8.76
CA LYS A 115 12.37 -8.59 7.62
C LYS A 115 11.30 -7.63 7.11
N VAL A 116 11.53 -7.09 5.92
CA VAL A 116 10.62 -6.16 5.27
C VAL A 116 10.31 -6.64 3.86
N PRO A 117 9.22 -6.15 3.24
CA PRO A 117 8.84 -6.62 1.91
C PRO A 117 9.92 -6.38 0.86
N SER A 118 10.10 -7.36 -0.01
CA SER A 118 11.00 -7.26 -1.16
C SER A 118 10.28 -6.80 -2.41
N SER A 119 8.96 -6.78 -2.39
CA SER A 119 8.11 -6.40 -3.51
C SER A 119 7.10 -5.37 -3.02
N ILE A 120 7.00 -4.26 -3.74
CA ILE A 120 6.03 -3.19 -3.45
C ILE A 120 5.28 -2.89 -4.72
N GLU A 121 3.97 -2.97 -4.63
CA GLU A 121 3.07 -2.66 -5.72
C GLU A 121 2.03 -1.67 -5.23
N ILE A 122 1.69 -0.69 -6.05
CA ILE A 122 0.72 0.33 -5.67
C ILE A 122 -0.44 0.27 -6.64
N VAL A 123 -1.62 0.15 -6.06
CA VAL A 123 -2.90 0.24 -6.78
C VAL A 123 -3.45 1.62 -6.47
N ALA A 124 -3.35 2.53 -7.43
CA ALA A 124 -3.76 3.91 -7.27
C ALA A 124 -5.07 4.14 -8.01
N VAL A 125 -6.06 4.65 -7.32
CA VAL A 125 -7.38 4.94 -7.87
C VAL A 125 -7.51 6.45 -8.07
N GLU A 126 -7.88 6.88 -9.26
CA GLU A 126 -8.10 8.30 -9.52
C GLU A 126 -9.35 8.78 -8.80
N ALA A 127 -9.18 9.83 -8.01
CA ALA A 127 -10.26 10.44 -7.27
C ALA A 127 -10.94 11.53 -8.08
N LYS A 128 -12.25 11.63 -7.92
CA LYS A 128 -13.01 12.70 -8.54
C LYS A 128 -12.70 14.03 -7.86
N ASN A 129 -12.65 14.02 -6.54
CA ASN A 129 -12.52 15.22 -5.75
C ASN A 129 -11.94 14.86 -4.39
N MET A 130 -11.02 15.67 -3.90
CA MET A 130 -10.38 15.46 -2.60
C MET A 130 -10.98 16.34 -1.50
N TYR A 131 -12.02 17.07 -1.79
CA TYR A 131 -12.66 17.99 -0.83
C TYR A 131 -14.09 17.61 -0.53
#